data_a4e611e2333ff11516f73febebb016f4
#
_entry.id   a4e611e2333ff11516f73febebb016f4
#
_cell.length_a   1.000
_cell.length_b   1.000
_cell.length_c   1.000
_cell.angle_alpha   90.00
_cell.angle_beta   90.00
_cell.angle_gamma   90.00
#
_symmetry.space_group_name_H-M   'P 1'
#
loop_
_entity.id
_entity.type
_entity.pdbx_description
1 polymer ?
#
loop_
_entity_poly.entity_id
_entity_poly.type
_entity_poly.pdbx_seq_one_letter_code
_entity_poly.pdbx_strand_id
1 'polypeptide(L)'
;PGAVERFDQAAAAAEALVAGGYEPIGMDHFALPHDALAVAARQGRLHRNFQGYTVDAHEALIGLGASAIGRLPQGHVQNVIATHDYQRRALAGAGIIDRGVAISGADAARSYVIERLMCDFALDFDALRLQHGEFAASIIEDAENLAMHDTDGVVAVHSGQFQVMPRGRPFVRSIAAAFDTYLDSGTARYSRAV
;
A
#
# COMPACT_ATOMS: atom_id res chain seq x y z
N PRO A 1 -21.74 -9.48 -9.27
CA PRO A 1 -21.06 -9.10 -10.52
C PRO A 1 -19.77 -9.89 -10.70
N GLY A 2 -19.45 -10.25 -11.96
CA GLY A 2 -18.19 -10.87 -12.35
C GLY A 2 -17.02 -9.88 -12.26
N ALA A 3 -15.77 -10.36 -12.51
CA ALA A 3 -14.59 -9.46 -12.44
C ALA A 3 -14.66 -8.35 -13.49
N VAL A 4 -15.06 -8.66 -14.72
CA VAL A 4 -15.20 -7.69 -15.81
C VAL A 4 -16.25 -6.62 -15.45
N GLU A 5 -17.42 -7.04 -14.97
CA GLU A 5 -18.48 -6.11 -14.59
C GLU A 5 -18.08 -5.17 -13.45
N ARG A 6 -17.32 -5.70 -12.45
CA ARG A 6 -16.77 -4.85 -11.36
C ARG A 6 -15.75 -3.84 -11.87
N PHE A 7 -14.90 -4.27 -12.82
CA PHE A 7 -13.93 -3.39 -13.46
C PHE A 7 -14.62 -2.26 -14.23
N ASP A 8 -15.64 -2.59 -15.03
CA ASP A 8 -16.42 -1.60 -15.78
C ASP A 8 -17.16 -0.62 -14.85
N GLN A 9 -17.71 -1.11 -13.73
CA GLN A 9 -18.36 -0.27 -12.73
C GLN A 9 -17.34 0.68 -12.05
N ALA A 10 -16.15 0.19 -11.72
CA ALA A 10 -15.09 1.01 -11.14
C ALA A 10 -14.61 2.08 -12.13
N ALA A 11 -14.45 1.74 -13.41
CA ALA A 11 -14.07 2.67 -14.45
C ALA A 11 -15.14 3.76 -14.64
N ALA A 12 -16.41 3.39 -14.73
CA ALA A 12 -17.51 4.35 -14.85
C ALA A 12 -17.62 5.30 -13.63
N ALA A 13 -17.38 4.77 -12.40
CA ALA A 13 -17.35 5.59 -11.19
C ALA A 13 -16.18 6.58 -11.22
N ALA A 14 -14.99 6.14 -11.66
CA ALA A 14 -13.81 7.01 -11.80
C ALA A 14 -14.06 8.13 -12.82
N GLU A 15 -14.63 7.82 -13.98
CA GLU A 15 -14.98 8.82 -15.00
C GLU A 15 -15.97 9.86 -14.46
N ALA A 16 -17.01 9.42 -13.74
CA ALA A 16 -17.99 10.31 -13.16
C ALA A 16 -17.38 11.25 -12.10
N LEU A 17 -16.47 10.73 -11.26
CA LEU A 17 -15.76 11.54 -10.26
C LEU A 17 -14.84 12.57 -10.90
N VAL A 18 -14.06 12.17 -11.92
CA VAL A 18 -13.19 13.09 -12.66
C VAL A 18 -14.02 14.17 -13.38
N ALA A 19 -15.13 13.80 -14.00
CA ALA A 19 -16.06 14.75 -14.60
C ALA A 19 -16.68 15.72 -13.57
N GLY A 20 -16.82 15.26 -12.31
CA GLY A 20 -17.23 16.07 -11.15
C GLY A 20 -16.12 16.95 -10.56
N GLY A 21 -14.92 16.98 -11.16
CA GLY A 21 -13.80 17.81 -10.72
C GLY A 21 -12.92 17.22 -9.63
N TYR A 22 -13.03 15.91 -9.36
CA TYR A 22 -12.14 15.22 -8.45
C TYR A 22 -10.86 14.75 -9.18
N GLU A 23 -9.75 14.69 -8.44
CA GLU A 23 -8.49 14.12 -8.89
C GLU A 23 -8.32 12.70 -8.32
N PRO A 24 -7.87 11.72 -9.13
CA PRO A 24 -7.52 10.39 -8.62
C PRO A 24 -6.25 10.49 -7.76
N ILE A 25 -6.33 10.02 -6.53
CA ILE A 25 -5.19 9.99 -5.59
C ILE A 25 -4.41 8.68 -5.73
N GLY A 26 -5.12 7.58 -5.85
CA GLY A 26 -4.57 6.25 -6.02
C GLY A 26 -5.66 5.21 -5.83
N MET A 27 -5.51 4.04 -6.42
CA MET A 27 -6.50 2.97 -6.43
C MET A 27 -7.92 3.51 -6.72
N ASP A 28 -8.78 3.45 -5.71
CA ASP A 28 -10.20 3.85 -5.69
C ASP A 28 -10.46 5.15 -4.89
N HIS A 29 -9.41 5.93 -4.61
CA HIS A 29 -9.50 7.17 -3.84
C HIS A 29 -9.45 8.39 -4.76
N PHE A 30 -10.35 9.33 -4.50
CA PHE A 30 -10.48 10.58 -5.24
C PHE A 30 -10.63 11.74 -4.25
N ALA A 31 -10.05 12.89 -4.56
CA ALA A 31 -10.14 14.09 -3.74
C ALA A 31 -10.32 15.34 -4.59
N LEU A 32 -10.87 16.38 -4.02
CA LEU A 32 -10.94 17.69 -4.69
C LEU A 32 -9.52 18.28 -4.84
N PRO A 33 -9.24 19.09 -5.87
CA PRO A 33 -7.88 19.58 -6.15
C PRO A 33 -7.20 20.35 -5.00
N HIS A 34 -7.99 20.96 -4.12
CA HIS A 34 -7.50 21.73 -2.96
C HIS A 34 -7.45 20.89 -1.66
N ASP A 35 -7.91 19.65 -1.70
CA ASP A 35 -7.80 18.74 -0.55
C ASP A 35 -6.34 18.40 -0.24
N ALA A 36 -6.04 18.19 1.04
CA ALA A 36 -4.70 17.89 1.52
C ALA A 36 -4.11 16.63 0.87
N LEU A 37 -4.94 15.61 0.59
CA LEU A 37 -4.51 14.38 -0.08
C LEU A 37 -4.11 14.65 -1.54
N ALA A 38 -4.90 15.43 -2.30
CA ALA A 38 -4.59 15.78 -3.68
C ALA A 38 -3.30 16.62 -3.76
N VAL A 39 -3.15 17.59 -2.85
CA VAL A 39 -1.93 18.40 -2.75
C VAL A 39 -0.73 17.52 -2.42
N ALA A 40 -0.83 16.61 -1.45
CA ALA A 40 0.26 15.71 -1.07
C ALA A 40 0.62 14.75 -2.21
N ALA A 41 -0.36 14.21 -2.93
CA ALA A 41 -0.13 13.34 -4.08
C ALA A 41 0.70 14.04 -5.17
N ARG A 42 0.32 15.28 -5.54
CA ARG A 42 1.08 16.08 -6.53
C ARG A 42 2.50 16.44 -6.08
N GLN A 43 2.75 16.44 -4.78
CA GLN A 43 4.05 16.78 -4.18
C GLN A 43 4.90 15.56 -3.81
N GLY A 44 4.45 14.34 -4.11
CA GLY A 44 5.15 13.12 -3.72
C GLY A 44 5.26 12.92 -2.20
N ARG A 45 4.30 13.45 -1.44
CA ARG A 45 4.25 13.40 0.03
C ARG A 45 3.07 12.60 0.56
N LEU A 46 2.45 11.82 -0.33
CA LEU A 46 1.36 10.94 0.06
C LEU A 46 1.91 9.72 0.80
N HIS A 47 1.25 9.33 1.86
CA HIS A 47 1.52 8.13 2.64
C HIS A 47 0.31 7.21 2.64
N ARG A 48 0.53 5.98 3.09
CA ARG A 48 -0.53 4.99 3.23
C ARG A 48 -0.38 4.20 4.53
N ASN A 49 -1.49 4.00 5.20
CA ASN A 49 -1.58 3.14 6.39
C ASN A 49 -2.70 2.10 6.22
N PHE A 50 -3.04 1.37 7.29
CA PHE A 50 -4.08 0.34 7.27
C PHE A 50 -5.49 0.88 7.02
N GLN A 51 -5.72 2.18 7.15
CA GLN A 51 -7.03 2.81 6.92
C GLN A 51 -7.16 3.39 5.52
N GLY A 52 -6.05 3.65 4.82
CA GLY A 52 -6.04 4.24 3.49
C GLY A 52 -4.93 5.26 3.29
N TYR A 53 -5.14 6.21 2.38
CA TYR A 53 -4.18 7.28 2.11
C TYR A 53 -4.23 8.36 3.19
N THR A 54 -3.07 8.94 3.49
CA THR A 54 -2.91 9.96 4.52
C THR A 54 -1.78 10.93 4.16
N VAL A 55 -1.81 12.11 4.73
CA VAL A 55 -0.69 13.08 4.71
C VAL A 55 0.22 12.93 5.94
N ASP A 56 -0.13 12.02 6.83
CA ASP A 56 0.57 11.79 8.09
C ASP A 56 1.77 10.86 7.86
N ALA A 57 2.97 11.38 8.13
CA ALA A 57 4.25 10.69 7.98
C ALA A 57 4.76 10.05 9.29
N HIS A 58 3.93 9.94 10.35
CA HIS A 58 4.39 9.39 11.62
C HIS A 58 4.78 7.92 11.50
N GLU A 59 5.92 7.57 12.11
CA GLU A 59 6.47 6.21 12.10
C GLU A 59 5.65 5.24 12.97
N ALA A 60 4.94 5.76 13.97
CA ALA A 60 4.15 4.98 14.89
C ALA A 60 2.65 5.26 14.73
N LEU A 61 1.87 4.20 14.60
CA LEU A 61 0.41 4.23 14.59
C LEU A 61 -0.11 3.32 15.70
N ILE A 62 -0.88 3.86 16.62
CA ILE A 62 -1.52 3.08 17.69
C ILE A 62 -2.96 2.81 17.31
N GLY A 63 -3.29 1.55 17.07
CA GLY A 63 -4.64 1.11 16.77
C GLY A 63 -5.53 1.06 18.02
N LEU A 64 -6.63 1.79 18.03
CA LEU A 64 -7.63 1.77 19.11
C LEU A 64 -8.83 0.93 18.68
N GLY A 65 -9.28 0.06 19.57
CA GLY A 65 -10.44 -0.79 19.35
C GLY A 65 -10.11 -2.26 19.05
N ALA A 66 -11.16 -3.10 19.04
CA ALA A 66 -11.03 -4.52 18.69
C ALA A 66 -10.52 -4.67 17.26
N SER A 67 -9.66 -5.64 17.02
CA SER A 67 -9.01 -5.96 15.75
C SER A 67 -8.11 -4.86 15.15
N ALA A 68 -8.00 -3.70 15.77
CA ALA A 68 -7.20 -2.59 15.26
C ALA A 68 -5.73 -2.98 15.13
N ILE A 69 -5.11 -2.54 14.02
CA ILE A 69 -3.71 -2.80 13.74
C ILE A 69 -2.92 -1.53 14.05
N GLY A 70 -1.84 -1.69 14.81
CA GLY A 70 -0.84 -0.67 15.06
C GLY A 70 0.45 -0.94 14.30
N ARG A 71 1.19 0.11 13.98
CA ARG A 71 2.54 0.06 13.43
C ARG A 71 3.48 0.74 14.41
N LEU A 72 4.56 0.06 14.74
CA LEU A 72 5.64 0.56 15.57
C LEU A 72 6.95 0.42 14.77
N PRO A 73 8.04 1.13 15.11
CA PRO A 73 9.32 0.96 14.43
C PRO A 73 9.83 -0.48 14.42
N GLN A 74 9.44 -1.29 15.41
CA GLN A 74 9.87 -2.67 15.56
C GLN A 74 8.97 -3.68 14.82
N GLY A 75 7.77 -3.27 14.38
CA GLY A 75 6.84 -4.19 13.75
C GLY A 75 5.37 -3.76 13.80
N HIS A 76 4.52 -4.69 13.41
CA HIS A 76 3.08 -4.52 13.48
C HIS A 76 2.50 -5.29 14.65
N VAL A 77 1.46 -4.73 15.27
CA VAL A 77 0.70 -5.37 16.34
C VAL A 77 -0.79 -5.34 16.02
N GLN A 78 -1.53 -6.34 16.47
CA GLN A 78 -2.98 -6.36 16.32
C GLN A 78 -3.64 -6.61 17.67
N ASN A 79 -4.66 -5.80 17.96
CA ASN A 79 -5.50 -5.97 19.12
C ASN A 79 -6.38 -7.21 19.00
N VAL A 80 -6.83 -7.72 20.14
CA VAL A 80 -7.81 -8.82 20.24
C VAL A 80 -8.98 -8.57 19.29
N ILE A 81 -9.29 -9.57 18.45
CA ILE A 81 -10.27 -9.44 17.38
C ILE A 81 -11.71 -9.45 17.92
N ALA A 82 -12.00 -10.35 18.88
CA ALA A 82 -13.33 -10.46 19.45
C ALA A 82 -13.66 -9.23 20.31
N THR A 83 -14.69 -8.48 19.96
CA THR A 83 -15.07 -7.22 20.63
C THR A 83 -15.31 -7.42 22.13
N HIS A 84 -16.00 -8.50 22.53
CA HIS A 84 -16.25 -8.79 23.95
C HIS A 84 -14.96 -9.03 24.75
N ASP A 85 -14.00 -9.76 24.15
CA ASP A 85 -12.72 -10.04 24.81
C ASP A 85 -11.84 -8.79 24.89
N TYR A 86 -11.85 -7.99 23.83
CA TYR A 86 -11.18 -6.69 23.83
C TYR A 86 -11.70 -5.78 24.95
N GLN A 87 -13.03 -5.62 25.04
CA GLN A 87 -13.67 -4.82 26.08
C GLN A 87 -13.35 -5.32 27.48
N ARG A 88 -13.45 -6.63 27.71
CA ARG A 88 -13.14 -7.24 28.99
C ARG A 88 -11.70 -6.98 29.40
N ARG A 89 -10.72 -7.17 28.48
CA ARG A 89 -9.29 -6.92 28.76
C ARG A 89 -9.01 -5.44 28.99
N ALA A 90 -9.58 -4.57 28.18
CA ALA A 90 -9.38 -3.12 28.30
C ALA A 90 -9.92 -2.58 29.65
N LEU A 91 -11.13 -3.00 30.06
CA LEU A 91 -11.73 -2.62 31.33
C LEU A 91 -10.95 -3.16 32.53
N ALA A 92 -10.32 -4.30 32.40
CA ALA A 92 -9.48 -4.91 33.44
C ALA A 92 -8.05 -4.31 33.48
N GLY A 93 -7.70 -3.37 32.59
CA GLY A 93 -6.33 -2.88 32.45
C GLY A 93 -5.33 -3.94 31.98
N ALA A 94 -5.82 -5.03 31.37
CA ALA A 94 -4.98 -6.10 30.87
C ALA A 94 -4.47 -5.80 29.44
N GLY A 95 -3.44 -6.54 29.01
CA GLY A 95 -2.90 -6.41 27.65
C GLY A 95 -3.96 -6.67 26.58
N ILE A 96 -4.13 -5.74 25.65
CA ILE A 96 -5.11 -5.81 24.57
C ILE A 96 -4.53 -6.33 23.25
N ILE A 97 -3.20 -6.41 23.15
CA ILE A 97 -2.51 -6.95 21.97
C ILE A 97 -2.64 -8.47 21.98
N ASP A 98 -3.04 -9.04 20.85
CA ASP A 98 -3.22 -10.48 20.66
C ASP A 98 -2.02 -11.09 19.91
N ARG A 99 -1.53 -10.39 18.91
CA ARG A 99 -0.41 -10.84 18.08
C ARG A 99 0.38 -9.68 17.51
N GLY A 100 1.58 -9.99 17.04
CA GLY A 100 2.43 -9.03 16.33
C GLY A 100 3.43 -9.75 15.44
N VAL A 101 4.03 -9.01 14.53
CA VAL A 101 5.12 -9.45 13.66
C VAL A 101 6.24 -8.41 13.72
N ALA A 102 7.46 -8.87 13.98
CA ALA A 102 8.64 -8.01 13.90
C ALA A 102 8.96 -7.72 12.44
N ILE A 103 9.45 -6.50 12.15
CA ILE A 103 9.87 -6.06 10.83
C ILE A 103 11.40 -6.15 10.76
N SER A 104 11.92 -6.88 9.78
CA SER A 104 13.35 -6.89 9.42
C SER A 104 13.70 -5.69 8.53
N GLY A 105 15.00 -5.45 8.29
CA GLY A 105 15.43 -4.44 7.33
C GLY A 105 14.95 -4.74 5.89
N ALA A 106 14.89 -6.01 5.50
CA ALA A 106 14.35 -6.43 4.22
C ALA A 106 12.83 -6.13 4.12
N ASP A 107 12.07 -6.39 5.19
CA ASP A 107 10.64 -6.07 5.22
C ASP A 107 10.40 -4.56 5.15
N ALA A 108 11.22 -3.77 5.83
CA ALA A 108 11.14 -2.31 5.76
C ALA A 108 11.39 -1.79 4.33
N ALA A 109 12.40 -2.34 3.63
CA ALA A 109 12.69 -2.00 2.25
C ALA A 109 11.53 -2.36 1.31
N ARG A 110 10.97 -3.56 1.43
CA ARG A 110 9.82 -3.99 0.63
C ARG A 110 8.56 -3.18 0.94
N SER A 111 8.31 -2.85 2.22
CA SER A 111 7.21 -1.97 2.63
C SER A 111 7.33 -0.58 2.01
N TYR A 112 8.54 -0.01 1.97
CA TYR A 112 8.82 1.25 1.29
C TYR A 112 8.46 1.18 -0.20
N VAL A 113 8.90 0.12 -0.89
CA VAL A 113 8.58 -0.08 -2.32
C VAL A 113 7.08 -0.16 -2.56
N ILE A 114 6.37 -1.00 -1.78
CA ILE A 114 4.92 -1.13 -1.87
C ILE A 114 4.24 0.22 -1.64
N GLU A 115 4.67 0.99 -0.65
CA GLU A 115 4.11 2.31 -0.37
C GLU A 115 4.35 3.30 -1.52
N ARG A 116 5.58 3.36 -2.09
CA ARG A 116 5.88 4.25 -3.22
C ARG A 116 5.08 3.88 -4.47
N LEU A 117 4.96 2.61 -4.79
CA LEU A 117 4.13 2.17 -5.91
C LEU A 117 2.65 2.53 -5.72
N MET A 118 2.13 2.33 -4.51
CA MET A 118 0.74 2.63 -4.19
C MET A 118 0.43 4.13 -4.14
N CYS A 119 1.40 4.97 -3.77
CA CYS A 119 1.22 6.40 -3.59
C CYS A 119 1.65 7.22 -4.83
N ASP A 120 2.77 6.83 -5.45
CA ASP A 120 3.42 7.62 -6.49
C ASP A 120 3.37 6.94 -7.87
N PHE A 121 2.95 5.67 -7.93
CA PHE A 121 3.00 4.84 -9.13
C PHE A 121 4.42 4.70 -9.71
N ALA A 122 5.43 4.95 -8.90
CA ALA A 122 6.83 4.90 -9.29
C ALA A 122 7.72 4.53 -8.10
N LEU A 123 8.88 3.94 -8.42
CA LEU A 123 9.95 3.65 -7.48
C LEU A 123 11.25 4.18 -8.05
N ASP A 124 11.88 5.10 -7.35
CA ASP A 124 13.22 5.60 -7.67
C ASP A 124 14.28 4.66 -7.08
N PHE A 125 15.14 4.11 -7.93
CA PHE A 125 16.15 3.14 -7.51
C PHE A 125 17.27 3.76 -6.69
N ASP A 126 17.62 5.02 -6.95
CA ASP A 126 18.65 5.70 -6.17
C ASP A 126 18.14 6.07 -4.78
N ALA A 127 16.90 6.52 -4.67
CA ALA A 127 16.25 6.72 -3.38
C ALA A 127 16.16 5.41 -2.58
N LEU A 128 15.81 4.29 -3.23
CA LEU A 128 15.79 2.98 -2.58
C LEU A 128 17.18 2.56 -2.08
N ARG A 129 18.23 2.73 -2.91
CA ARG A 129 19.62 2.43 -2.51
C ARG A 129 20.06 3.29 -1.33
N LEU A 130 19.74 4.59 -1.36
CA LEU A 130 20.11 5.52 -0.30
C LEU A 130 19.46 5.18 1.04
N GLN A 131 18.19 4.78 1.03
CA GLN A 131 17.42 4.55 2.25
C GLN A 131 17.57 3.13 2.81
N HIS A 132 17.77 2.13 1.94
CA HIS A 132 17.72 0.71 2.34
C HIS A 132 18.99 -0.08 2.02
N GLY A 133 20.03 0.58 1.47
CA GLY A 133 21.38 0.03 1.34
C GLY A 133 21.43 -1.37 0.71
N GLU A 134 21.91 -2.34 1.45
CA GLU A 134 22.11 -3.72 1.00
C GLU A 134 20.82 -4.43 0.55
N PHE A 135 19.67 -4.03 1.06
CA PHE A 135 18.39 -4.64 0.70
C PHE A 135 17.85 -4.17 -0.66
N ALA A 136 18.40 -3.08 -1.21
CA ALA A 136 17.90 -2.51 -2.45
C ALA A 136 18.18 -3.36 -3.69
N ALA A 137 19.33 -4.04 -3.74
CA ALA A 137 19.79 -4.73 -4.94
C ALA A 137 18.83 -5.83 -5.41
N SER A 138 18.38 -6.69 -4.50
CA SER A 138 17.44 -7.77 -4.83
C SER A 138 16.07 -7.25 -5.25
N ILE A 139 15.62 -6.15 -4.64
CA ILE A 139 14.32 -5.55 -4.97
C ILE A 139 14.37 -4.88 -6.36
N ILE A 140 15.50 -4.26 -6.71
CA ILE A 140 15.69 -3.67 -8.05
C ILE A 140 15.68 -4.79 -9.10
N GLU A 141 16.36 -5.91 -8.83
CA GLU A 141 16.32 -7.08 -9.71
C GLU A 141 14.89 -7.61 -9.89
N ASP A 142 14.11 -7.73 -8.80
CA ASP A 142 12.69 -8.10 -8.86
C ASP A 142 11.90 -7.13 -9.75
N ALA A 143 12.12 -5.82 -9.63
CA ALA A 143 11.44 -4.79 -10.41
C ALA A 143 11.83 -4.84 -11.90
N GLU A 144 13.11 -5.01 -12.20
CA GLU A 144 13.62 -5.16 -13.58
C GLU A 144 13.07 -6.43 -14.23
N ASN A 145 13.05 -7.54 -13.51
CA ASN A 145 12.48 -8.80 -13.96
C ASN A 145 10.98 -8.68 -14.23
N LEU A 146 10.24 -8.02 -13.35
CA LEU A 146 8.81 -7.78 -13.54
C LEU A 146 8.55 -6.97 -14.82
N ALA A 147 9.30 -5.91 -15.04
CA ALA A 147 9.18 -5.08 -16.24
C ALA A 147 9.60 -5.81 -17.52
N MET A 148 10.65 -6.65 -17.45
CA MET A 148 11.14 -7.42 -18.60
C MET A 148 10.12 -8.46 -19.08
N HIS A 149 9.35 -9.03 -18.16
CA HIS A 149 8.34 -10.07 -18.48
C HIS A 149 6.93 -9.48 -18.68
N ASP A 150 6.77 -8.18 -18.55
CA ASP A 150 5.48 -7.52 -18.78
C ASP A 150 5.13 -7.47 -20.28
N THR A 151 4.18 -8.30 -20.68
CA THR A 151 3.64 -8.32 -22.05
C THR A 151 2.49 -7.35 -22.27
N ASP A 152 1.92 -6.82 -21.19
CA ASP A 152 0.72 -5.98 -21.23
C ASP A 152 1.05 -4.48 -21.22
N GLY A 153 2.30 -4.12 -20.99
CA GLY A 153 2.77 -2.73 -20.91
C GLY A 153 2.17 -1.96 -19.73
N VAL A 154 1.99 -2.66 -18.59
CA VAL A 154 1.45 -2.09 -17.35
C VAL A 154 2.55 -1.52 -16.45
N VAL A 155 3.80 -1.95 -16.65
CA VAL A 155 4.98 -1.43 -15.95
C VAL A 155 6.13 -1.19 -16.93
N ALA A 156 7.09 -0.35 -16.54
CA ALA A 156 8.32 -0.14 -17.29
C ALA A 156 9.46 0.28 -16.37
N VAL A 157 10.70 -0.01 -16.76
CA VAL A 157 11.89 0.57 -16.15
C VAL A 157 12.50 1.58 -17.13
N HIS A 158 12.65 2.82 -16.71
CA HIS A 158 13.25 3.87 -17.48
C HIS A 158 14.04 4.84 -16.59
N SER A 159 15.25 5.19 -17.00
CA SER A 159 16.09 6.20 -16.32
C SER A 159 16.28 5.96 -14.82
N GLY A 160 16.46 4.69 -14.40
CA GLY A 160 16.67 4.34 -12.99
C GLY A 160 15.39 4.35 -12.13
N GLN A 161 14.23 4.34 -12.78
CA GLN A 161 12.93 4.25 -12.09
C GLN A 161 12.10 3.11 -12.65
N PHE A 162 11.43 2.38 -11.74
CA PHE A 162 10.34 1.49 -12.09
C PHE A 162 9.03 2.29 -12.04
N GLN A 163 8.23 2.23 -13.09
CA GLN A 163 7.02 3.02 -13.24
C GLN A 163 5.81 2.13 -13.53
N VAL A 164 4.71 2.40 -12.85
CA VAL A 164 3.40 1.85 -13.20
C VAL A 164 2.79 2.74 -14.27
N MET A 165 2.67 2.21 -15.47
CA MET A 165 2.13 2.95 -16.62
C MET A 165 0.66 3.31 -16.42
N PRO A 166 0.11 4.34 -17.10
CA PRO A 166 -1.28 4.76 -16.91
C PRO A 166 -2.29 3.61 -17.01
N ARG A 167 -2.10 2.69 -17.96
CA ARG A 167 -2.94 1.49 -18.11
C ARG A 167 -2.76 0.46 -16.98
N GLY A 168 -1.63 0.50 -16.26
CA GLY A 168 -1.34 -0.36 -15.12
C GLY A 168 -1.92 0.14 -13.80
N ARG A 169 -2.29 1.42 -13.70
CA ARG A 169 -2.77 2.03 -12.45
C ARG A 169 -3.96 1.29 -11.81
N PRO A 170 -4.97 0.80 -12.56
CA PRO A 170 -6.02 0.00 -11.96
C PRO A 170 -5.53 -1.30 -11.31
N PHE A 171 -4.36 -1.78 -11.70
CA PHE A 171 -3.74 -3.02 -11.23
C PHE A 171 -2.59 -2.77 -10.25
N VAL A 172 -2.39 -1.53 -9.78
CA VAL A 172 -1.25 -1.15 -8.92
C VAL A 172 -1.14 -2.04 -7.68
N ARG A 173 -2.27 -2.46 -7.10
CA ARG A 173 -2.28 -3.37 -5.96
C ARG A 173 -1.67 -4.74 -6.30
N SER A 174 -1.99 -5.29 -7.45
CA SER A 174 -1.43 -6.56 -7.93
C SER A 174 0.05 -6.42 -8.27
N ILE A 175 0.45 -5.29 -8.87
CA ILE A 175 1.85 -4.96 -9.17
C ILE A 175 2.64 -4.83 -7.86
N ALA A 176 2.15 -4.07 -6.88
CA ALA A 176 2.79 -3.90 -5.59
C ALA A 176 2.88 -5.23 -4.80
N ALA A 177 1.90 -6.11 -4.98
CA ALA A 177 1.87 -7.44 -4.36
C ALA A 177 3.03 -8.34 -4.79
N ALA A 178 3.62 -8.12 -5.97
CA ALA A 178 4.81 -8.85 -6.43
C ALA A 178 6.05 -8.60 -5.52
N PHE A 179 6.04 -7.53 -4.74
CA PHE A 179 7.11 -7.22 -3.77
C PHE A 179 6.81 -7.71 -2.35
N ASP A 180 5.63 -8.30 -2.11
CA ASP A 180 5.24 -8.83 -0.80
C ASP A 180 5.60 -10.31 -0.67
N THR A 181 6.68 -10.60 0.05
CA THR A 181 7.17 -11.97 0.27
C THR A 181 6.27 -12.81 1.18
N TYR A 182 5.29 -12.22 1.84
CA TYR A 182 4.35 -12.94 2.71
C TYR A 182 3.10 -13.42 1.99
N LEU A 183 2.80 -12.91 0.79
CA LEU A 183 1.61 -13.31 0.01
C LEU A 183 1.62 -14.78 -0.39
N ASP A 184 2.77 -15.33 -0.75
CA ASP A 184 2.91 -16.72 -1.18
C ASP A 184 2.90 -17.74 -0.02
N SER A 185 2.96 -17.29 1.23
CA SER A 185 2.97 -18.15 2.42
C SER A 185 1.61 -18.80 2.76
N GLY A 186 0.57 -18.58 1.97
CA GLY A 186 -0.54 -19.52 1.75
C GLY A 186 -1.62 -19.64 2.81
N THR A 187 -1.65 -18.85 3.88
CA THR A 187 -2.65 -19.02 4.95
C THR A 187 -3.60 -17.84 5.19
N ALA A 188 -3.33 -16.68 4.62
CA ALA A 188 -4.18 -15.51 4.82
C ALA A 188 -5.13 -15.30 3.63
N ARG A 189 -6.44 -15.23 3.91
CA ARG A 189 -7.44 -14.78 2.92
C ARG A 189 -7.45 -13.26 2.89
N TYR A 190 -6.81 -12.69 1.89
CA TYR A 190 -6.91 -11.25 1.61
C TYR A 190 -8.16 -10.93 0.77
N SER A 191 -8.67 -9.70 0.87
CA SER A 191 -9.71 -9.24 -0.04
C SER A 191 -9.15 -9.27 -1.48
N ARG A 192 -9.92 -9.85 -2.41
CA ARG A 192 -9.51 -9.93 -3.81
C ARG A 192 -9.39 -8.51 -4.38
N ALA A 193 -8.29 -8.24 -5.08
CA ALA A 193 -8.19 -7.09 -5.96
C ALA A 193 -9.30 -7.18 -7.04
N VAL A 194 -9.80 -6.04 -7.47
CA VAL A 194 -10.81 -5.97 -8.54
C VAL A 194 -10.17 -6.34 -9.85
#